data_9cdbe26753089e384dec026406bf4b2a
#
_entry.id   9cdbe26753089e384dec026406bf4b2a
#
_cell.length_a   1.000
_cell.length_b   1.000
_cell.length_c   1.000
_cell.angle_alpha   90.00
_cell.angle_beta   90.00
_cell.angle_gamma   90.00
#
_symmetry.space_group_name_H-M   'P 1'
#
loop_
_entity.id
_entity.type
_entity.pdbx_description
1 polymer ?
#
loop_
_entity_poly.entity_id
_entity_poly.type
_entity_poly.pdbx_seq_one_letter_code
_entity_poly.pdbx_strand_id
1 'polypeptide(L)'
;MQEDKHEISKDKDCQDFLAGIKELARELMQIRERAAIEYAPIVEEFCARKHASENEVGRMLDLLFGFADDERILLMYKKVCRRFVYEYPETISFYIMEYRKEYDRESLIGTEYEHLLHEDDDLSDEGREAK
;
A
#
# COMPACT_ATOMS: atom_id res chain seq x y z
N MET A 1 31.29 -2.70 38.71
CA MET A 1 31.97 -2.28 37.48
C MET A 1 31.58 -3.10 36.27
N GLN A 2 31.50 -4.41 36.40
CA GLN A 2 31.05 -5.26 35.26
C GLN A 2 29.63 -4.95 34.86
N GLU A 3 28.75 -4.64 35.81
CA GLU A 3 27.35 -4.31 35.52
C GLU A 3 27.24 -3.02 34.73
N ASP A 4 28.06 -2.02 35.06
CA ASP A 4 28.08 -0.73 34.35
C ASP A 4 28.49 -0.91 32.89
N LYS A 5 29.51 -1.72 32.64
CA LYS A 5 29.96 -2.01 31.28
C LYS A 5 28.87 -2.74 30.47
N HIS A 6 28.13 -3.64 31.14
CA HIS A 6 27.05 -4.38 30.51
C HIS A 6 25.89 -3.46 30.14
N GLU A 7 25.54 -2.52 31.02
CA GLU A 7 24.49 -1.55 30.76
C GLU A 7 24.85 -0.60 29.62
N ILE A 8 26.11 -0.12 29.59
CA ILE A 8 26.59 0.74 28.51
C ILE A 8 26.54 0.00 27.18
N SER A 9 26.88 -1.28 27.16
CA SER A 9 26.81 -2.10 25.95
C SER A 9 25.38 -2.25 25.44
N LYS A 10 24.41 -2.48 26.34
CA LYS A 10 23.00 -2.58 25.99
C LYS A 10 22.47 -1.27 25.42
N ASP A 11 22.83 -0.15 26.03
CA ASP A 11 22.40 1.18 25.56
C ASP A 11 22.95 1.45 24.17
N LYS A 12 24.22 1.10 23.95
CA LYS A 12 24.83 1.26 22.64
C LYS A 12 24.16 0.40 21.58
N ASP A 13 23.86 -0.85 21.92
CA ASP A 13 23.16 -1.77 21.01
C ASP A 13 21.76 -1.24 20.66
N CYS A 14 21.04 -0.71 21.65
CA CYS A 14 19.75 -0.08 21.41
C CYS A 14 19.86 1.13 20.50
N GLN A 15 20.87 1.97 20.72
CA GLN A 15 21.10 3.17 19.90
C GLN A 15 21.44 2.79 18.47
N ASP A 16 22.29 1.77 18.29
CA ASP A 16 22.65 1.29 16.96
C ASP A 16 21.44 0.71 16.24
N PHE A 17 20.58 -0.02 16.97
CA PHE A 17 19.35 -0.56 16.42
C PHE A 17 18.40 0.55 15.96
N LEU A 18 18.20 1.57 16.81
CA LEU A 18 17.34 2.71 16.49
C LEU A 18 17.90 3.51 15.31
N ALA A 19 19.22 3.66 15.24
CA ALA A 19 19.87 4.36 14.12
C ALA A 19 19.63 3.59 12.81
N GLY A 20 19.69 2.27 12.86
CA GLY A 20 19.41 1.43 11.72
C GLY A 20 17.96 1.53 11.25
N ILE A 21 17.01 1.59 12.19
CA ILE A 21 15.60 1.79 11.86
C ILE A 21 15.37 3.16 11.22
N LYS A 22 15.99 4.20 11.76
CA LYS A 22 15.87 5.55 11.20
C LYS A 22 16.42 5.63 9.78
N GLU A 23 17.55 4.97 9.55
CA GLU A 23 18.15 4.92 8.22
C GLU A 23 17.25 4.20 7.23
N LEU A 24 16.68 3.06 7.64
CA LEU A 24 15.73 2.31 6.80
C LEU A 24 14.50 3.16 6.48
N ALA A 25 13.95 3.86 7.48
CA ALA A 25 12.80 4.73 7.27
C ALA A 25 13.12 5.83 6.26
N ARG A 26 14.33 6.40 6.35
CA ARG A 26 14.77 7.45 5.42
C ARG A 26 14.88 6.90 4.00
N GLU A 27 15.44 5.71 3.85
CA GLU A 27 15.54 5.06 2.54
C GLU A 27 14.17 4.78 1.93
N LEU A 28 13.22 4.32 2.74
CA LEU A 28 11.84 4.07 2.29
C LEU A 28 11.17 5.36 1.84
N MET A 29 11.38 6.46 2.58
CA MET A 29 10.84 7.76 2.19
C MET A 29 11.41 8.22 0.86
N GLN A 30 12.71 8.00 0.62
CA GLN A 30 13.34 8.35 -0.64
C GLN A 30 12.79 7.53 -1.80
N ILE A 31 12.55 6.23 -1.58
CA ILE A 31 11.97 5.35 -2.60
C ILE A 31 10.56 5.84 -2.96
N ARG A 32 9.75 6.19 -1.98
CA ARG A 32 8.39 6.69 -2.20
C ARG A 32 8.38 8.03 -2.93
N GLU A 33 9.30 8.91 -2.56
CA GLU A 33 9.43 10.21 -3.21
C GLU A 33 9.83 10.04 -4.67
N ARG A 34 10.78 9.17 -4.94
CA ARG A 34 11.19 8.86 -6.30
C ARG A 34 10.06 8.26 -7.10
N ALA A 35 9.31 7.32 -6.50
CA ALA A 35 8.16 6.72 -7.15
C ALA A 35 7.11 7.77 -7.53
N ALA A 36 6.83 8.71 -6.63
CA ALA A 36 5.88 9.78 -6.91
C ALA A 36 6.33 10.63 -8.09
N ILE A 37 7.61 10.98 -8.14
CA ILE A 37 8.17 11.79 -9.23
C ILE A 37 8.12 11.02 -10.56
N GLU A 38 8.50 9.75 -10.56
CA GLU A 38 8.57 8.94 -11.77
C GLU A 38 7.19 8.57 -12.30
N TYR A 39 6.24 8.27 -11.41
CA TYR A 39 4.91 7.80 -11.81
C TYR A 39 3.99 8.93 -12.25
N ALA A 40 4.19 10.14 -11.77
CA ALA A 40 3.27 11.26 -12.07
C ALA A 40 3.07 11.47 -13.57
N PRO A 41 4.14 11.62 -14.40
CA PRO A 41 3.94 11.80 -15.83
C PRO A 41 3.37 10.56 -16.52
N ILE A 42 3.72 9.37 -16.03
CA ILE A 42 3.20 8.11 -16.58
C ILE A 42 1.69 8.02 -16.37
N VAL A 43 1.22 8.36 -15.18
CA VAL A 43 -0.21 8.34 -14.83
C VAL A 43 -0.97 9.39 -15.63
N GLU A 44 -0.40 10.58 -15.77
CA GLU A 44 -1.04 11.64 -16.56
C GLU A 44 -1.21 11.24 -18.02
N GLU A 45 -0.17 10.68 -18.61
CA GLU A 45 -0.23 10.19 -19.99
C GLU A 45 -1.26 9.08 -20.12
N PHE A 46 -1.25 8.13 -19.19
CA PHE A 46 -2.18 7.01 -19.19
C PHE A 46 -3.64 7.49 -19.11
N CYS A 47 -3.94 8.41 -18.22
CA CYS A 47 -5.28 8.94 -18.05
C CYS A 47 -5.72 9.82 -19.22
N ALA A 48 -4.78 10.36 -19.98
CA ALA A 48 -5.07 11.18 -21.15
C ALA A 48 -5.34 10.35 -22.41
N ARG A 49 -5.06 9.06 -22.39
CA ARG A 49 -5.33 8.17 -23.53
C ARG A 49 -6.83 8.09 -23.79
N LYS A 50 -7.19 8.02 -25.08
CA LYS A 50 -8.58 7.83 -25.46
C LYS A 50 -9.10 6.44 -25.09
N HIS A 51 -8.19 5.47 -25.10
CA HIS A 51 -8.55 4.08 -24.85
C HIS A 51 -7.41 3.36 -24.11
N ALA A 52 -7.79 2.55 -23.14
CA ALA A 52 -6.89 1.62 -22.47
C ALA A 52 -7.66 0.33 -22.23
N SER A 53 -6.96 -0.80 -22.31
CA SER A 53 -7.58 -2.08 -22.04
C SER A 53 -7.77 -2.31 -20.55
N GLU A 54 -8.65 -3.23 -20.20
CA GLU A 54 -8.88 -3.62 -18.81
C GLU A 54 -7.57 -4.09 -18.13
N ASN A 55 -6.76 -4.87 -18.86
CA ASN A 55 -5.48 -5.34 -18.35
C ASN A 55 -4.51 -4.19 -18.08
N GLU A 56 -4.48 -3.20 -18.96
CA GLU A 56 -3.62 -2.03 -18.77
C GLU A 56 -4.04 -1.24 -17.54
N VAL A 57 -5.34 -1.06 -17.35
CA VAL A 57 -5.88 -0.36 -16.16
C VAL A 57 -5.51 -1.14 -14.90
N GLY A 58 -5.70 -2.45 -14.90
CA GLY A 58 -5.35 -3.30 -13.77
C GLY A 58 -3.87 -3.22 -13.42
N ARG A 59 -3.00 -3.27 -14.43
CA ARG A 59 -1.55 -3.17 -14.22
C ARG A 59 -1.14 -1.82 -13.64
N MET A 60 -1.77 -0.76 -14.11
CA MET A 60 -1.49 0.59 -13.59
C MET A 60 -1.89 0.68 -12.12
N LEU A 61 -3.08 0.17 -11.76
CA LEU A 61 -3.54 0.18 -10.38
C LEU A 61 -2.69 -0.73 -9.49
N ASP A 62 -2.24 -1.89 -9.98
CA ASP A 62 -1.32 -2.75 -9.25
C ASP A 62 0.00 -2.05 -8.95
N LEU A 63 0.52 -1.32 -9.93
CA LEU A 63 1.78 -0.57 -9.77
C LEU A 63 1.65 0.48 -8.67
N LEU A 64 0.56 1.23 -8.65
CA LEU A 64 0.33 2.28 -7.69
C LEU A 64 -0.06 1.74 -6.31
N PHE A 65 -0.70 0.58 -6.26
CA PHE A 65 -1.21 0.00 -5.03
C PHE A 65 -0.12 -0.19 -3.98
N GLY A 66 1.07 -0.61 -4.40
CA GLY A 66 2.18 -0.86 -3.47
C GLY A 66 2.64 0.37 -2.71
N PHE A 67 2.33 1.57 -3.19
CA PHE A 67 2.72 2.82 -2.55
C PHE A 67 1.51 3.72 -2.24
N ALA A 68 0.30 3.16 -2.23
CA ALA A 68 -0.92 3.95 -2.08
C ALA A 68 -1.14 4.47 -0.65
N ASP A 69 -0.29 4.09 0.30
CA ASP A 69 -0.23 4.71 1.62
C ASP A 69 0.43 6.10 1.57
N ASP A 70 1.16 6.41 0.50
CA ASP A 70 1.68 7.74 0.25
C ASP A 70 0.58 8.59 -0.40
N GLU A 71 0.34 9.77 0.14
CA GLU A 71 -0.74 10.64 -0.29
C GLU A 71 -0.65 11.01 -1.77
N ARG A 72 0.56 11.23 -2.27
CA ARG A 72 0.78 11.58 -3.68
C ARG A 72 0.40 10.43 -4.61
N ILE A 73 0.79 9.22 -4.25
CA ILE A 73 0.47 8.01 -5.02
C ILE A 73 -1.03 7.69 -4.91
N LEU A 74 -1.62 7.91 -3.73
CA LEU A 74 -3.07 7.72 -3.55
C LEU A 74 -3.86 8.62 -4.48
N LEU A 75 -3.44 9.87 -4.66
CA LEU A 75 -4.11 10.78 -5.59
C LEU A 75 -4.04 10.26 -7.03
N MET A 76 -2.91 9.69 -7.42
CA MET A 76 -2.75 9.04 -8.72
C MET A 76 -3.68 7.84 -8.87
N TYR A 77 -3.75 7.01 -7.84
CA TYR A 77 -4.63 5.85 -7.79
C TYR A 77 -6.09 6.27 -7.99
N LYS A 78 -6.51 7.29 -7.26
CA LYS A 78 -7.87 7.85 -7.38
C LYS A 78 -8.12 8.39 -8.78
N LYS A 79 -7.13 9.03 -9.37
CA LYS A 79 -7.25 9.60 -10.72
C LYS A 79 -7.50 8.51 -11.75
N VAL A 80 -6.76 7.42 -11.69
CA VAL A 80 -6.97 6.27 -12.57
C VAL A 80 -8.35 5.66 -12.36
N CYS A 81 -8.76 5.48 -11.11
CA CYS A 81 -10.08 4.94 -10.80
C CYS A 81 -11.20 5.81 -11.38
N ARG A 82 -11.13 7.12 -11.19
CA ARG A 82 -12.15 8.04 -11.72
C ARG A 82 -12.20 8.02 -13.25
N ARG A 83 -11.02 7.93 -13.87
CA ARG A 83 -10.93 7.97 -15.34
C ARG A 83 -11.60 6.77 -15.98
N PHE A 84 -11.47 5.59 -15.36
CA PHE A 84 -11.88 4.34 -15.99
C PHE A 84 -13.08 3.67 -15.35
N VAL A 85 -13.71 4.28 -14.34
CA VAL A 85 -14.82 3.64 -13.62
C VAL A 85 -16.02 3.35 -14.52
N TYR A 86 -16.27 4.18 -15.51
CA TYR A 86 -17.42 3.98 -16.41
C TYR A 86 -17.16 2.93 -17.47
N GLU A 87 -15.89 2.74 -17.83
CA GLU A 87 -15.54 1.71 -18.82
C GLU A 87 -15.39 0.33 -18.19
N TYR A 88 -14.81 0.27 -16.99
CA TYR A 88 -14.51 -0.97 -16.28
C TYR A 88 -14.97 -0.93 -14.83
N PRO A 89 -16.29 -0.80 -14.59
CA PRO A 89 -16.79 -0.58 -13.23
C PRO A 89 -16.45 -1.71 -12.26
N GLU A 90 -16.46 -2.96 -12.72
CA GLU A 90 -16.17 -4.10 -11.85
C GLU A 90 -14.70 -4.12 -11.44
N THR A 91 -13.81 -3.88 -12.38
CA THR A 91 -12.37 -3.81 -12.11
C THR A 91 -12.06 -2.67 -11.14
N ILE A 92 -12.62 -1.50 -11.39
CA ILE A 92 -12.38 -0.35 -10.53
C ILE A 92 -12.95 -0.58 -9.13
N SER A 93 -14.15 -1.16 -9.03
CA SER A 93 -14.76 -1.50 -7.74
C SER A 93 -13.88 -2.48 -6.95
N PHE A 94 -13.31 -3.46 -7.63
CA PHE A 94 -12.39 -4.41 -7.01
C PHE A 94 -11.18 -3.68 -6.41
N TYR A 95 -10.54 -2.79 -7.16
CA TYR A 95 -9.35 -2.09 -6.68
C TYR A 95 -9.67 -1.08 -5.58
N ILE A 96 -10.83 -0.42 -5.63
CA ILE A 96 -11.26 0.46 -4.55
C ILE A 96 -11.43 -0.35 -3.25
N MET A 97 -12.05 -1.52 -3.34
CA MET A 97 -12.26 -2.37 -2.18
C MET A 97 -10.94 -2.92 -1.65
N GLU A 98 -10.02 -3.32 -2.53
CA GLU A 98 -8.69 -3.77 -2.13
C GLU A 98 -7.94 -2.68 -1.38
N TYR A 99 -8.02 -1.43 -1.86
CA TYR A 99 -7.42 -0.29 -1.17
C TYR A 99 -8.00 -0.13 0.23
N ARG A 100 -9.32 -0.17 0.36
CA ARG A 100 -9.99 0.02 1.65
C ARG A 100 -9.61 -1.08 2.64
N LYS A 101 -9.50 -2.32 2.17
CA LYS A 101 -9.10 -3.45 3.01
C LYS A 101 -7.66 -3.30 3.52
N GLU A 102 -6.77 -2.83 2.68
CA GLU A 102 -5.35 -2.73 3.01
C GLU A 102 -5.00 -1.47 3.79
N TYR A 103 -5.52 -0.33 3.36
CA TYR A 103 -5.08 0.98 3.86
C TYR A 103 -6.14 1.75 4.63
N ASP A 104 -7.40 1.35 4.54
CA ASP A 104 -8.52 2.09 5.14
C ASP A 104 -9.57 1.14 5.69
N ARG A 105 -9.12 0.20 6.50
CA ARG A 105 -9.99 -0.83 7.09
C ARG A 105 -11.14 -0.21 7.89
N GLU A 106 -10.87 0.90 8.55
CA GLU A 106 -11.88 1.59 9.36
C GLU A 106 -13.10 2.01 8.55
N SER A 107 -12.91 2.35 7.28
CA SER A 107 -14.01 2.74 6.41
C SER A 107 -15.01 1.62 6.15
N LEU A 108 -14.61 0.37 6.38
CA LEU A 108 -15.47 -0.79 6.18
C LEU A 108 -16.25 -1.18 7.43
N ILE A 109 -15.80 -0.73 8.61
CA ILE A 109 -16.43 -1.05 9.89
C ILE A 109 -17.81 -0.40 9.95
N GLY A 110 -18.83 -1.20 10.30
CA GLY A 110 -20.21 -0.73 10.36
C GLY A 110 -20.92 -0.70 9.03
N THR A 111 -20.27 -1.13 7.94
CA THR A 111 -20.88 -1.22 6.63
C THR A 111 -21.17 -2.68 6.30
N GLU A 112 -21.93 -2.89 5.22
CA GLU A 112 -22.22 -4.25 4.71
C GLU A 112 -20.97 -4.99 4.25
N TYR A 113 -19.85 -4.28 4.07
CA TYR A 113 -18.58 -4.85 3.60
C TYR A 113 -17.64 -5.22 4.74
N GLU A 114 -18.06 -5.04 5.99
CA GLU A 114 -17.21 -5.36 7.15
C GLU A 114 -16.74 -6.82 7.14
N HIS A 115 -17.59 -7.72 6.64
CA HIS A 115 -17.25 -9.14 6.56
C HIS A 115 -16.01 -9.42 5.75
N LEU A 116 -15.66 -8.56 4.80
CA LEU A 116 -14.47 -8.71 3.96
C LEU A 116 -13.19 -8.63 4.78
N LEU A 117 -13.21 -7.94 5.90
CA LEU A 117 -12.06 -7.84 6.79
C LEU A 117 -11.79 -9.17 7.51
N HIS A 118 -12.81 -9.97 7.69
CA HIS A 118 -12.73 -11.25 8.39
C HIS A 118 -12.51 -12.42 7.45
N GLU A 119 -12.84 -12.28 6.18
CA GLU A 119 -12.63 -13.31 5.17
C GLU A 119 -11.16 -13.67 5.01
N ASP A 120 -10.28 -12.69 5.03
CA ASP A 120 -8.84 -12.91 4.92
C ASP A 120 -8.33 -13.73 6.11
N ASP A 121 -8.82 -13.46 7.30
CA ASP A 121 -8.48 -14.20 8.51
C ASP A 121 -9.01 -15.63 8.44
N ASP A 122 -10.25 -15.80 7.97
CA ASP A 122 -10.88 -17.11 7.82
C ASP A 122 -10.14 -17.96 6.80
N LEU A 123 -9.76 -17.38 5.67
CA LEU A 123 -8.99 -18.07 4.65
C LEU A 123 -7.64 -18.54 5.17
N SER A 124 -7.00 -17.72 6.01
CA SER A 124 -5.74 -18.08 6.64
C SER A 124 -5.91 -19.29 7.55
N ASP A 125 -6.98 -19.34 8.34
CA ASP A 125 -7.29 -20.44 9.22
C ASP A 125 -7.65 -21.71 8.45
N GLU A 126 -8.42 -21.59 7.39
CA GLU A 126 -8.78 -22.70 6.52
C GLU A 126 -7.54 -23.32 5.88
N GLY A 127 -6.60 -22.48 5.47
CA GLY A 127 -5.36 -22.95 4.91
C GLY A 127 -4.56 -23.80 5.88
N ARG A 128 -4.63 -23.51 7.18
CA ARG A 128 -3.98 -24.30 8.22
C ARG A 128 -4.70 -25.63 8.43
N GLU A 129 -6.02 -25.58 8.44
CA GLU A 129 -6.84 -26.78 8.67
C GLU A 129 -6.74 -27.76 7.51
N ALA A 130 -6.58 -27.25 6.31
CA ALA A 130 -6.46 -28.09 5.11
C ALA A 130 -5.20 -28.96 5.11
N LYS A 131 -4.28 -28.69 6.00
CA LYS A 131 -3.08 -29.48 6.15
C LYS A 131 -3.28 -30.59 7.17
#